data_c746acfd91855ebe23225131df997235
#
_entry.id   c746acfd91855ebe23225131df997235
#
_cell.length_a   1.000
_cell.length_b   1.000
_cell.length_c   1.000
_cell.angle_alpha   90.00
_cell.angle_beta   90.00
_cell.angle_gamma   90.00
#
_symmetry.space_group_name_H-M   'P 1'
#
loop_
_entity.id
_entity.type
_entity.pdbx_description
1 polymer ?
#
loop_
_entity_poly.entity_id
_entity_poly.type
_entity_poly.pdbx_seq_one_letter_code
_entity_poly.pdbx_strand_id
1 'polypeptide(L)'
;MNVGYARVSSTNQNIDLQINALKKYGVDKIYMEKQSAVKYRPELDNLLDYVRAGDTVVVWKLDRIARSLKHLIDIVETLKAKEVNFVSITESIDTTTSLGKFFLQINGSFAELERNLIIERTKAGLQAAREKGHIGGRKPGLSREAIKTAKAAKKLYLDPDSNYTVEEICTTLNIGSKATLYRYLRYLNVTLKGK
;
A
#
# COMPACT_ATOMS: atom_id res chain seq x y z
N MET A 1 2.72 32.09 7.35
CA MET A 1 2.03 31.95 6.06
C MET A 1 0.98 30.84 6.16
N ASN A 2 -0.21 31.02 5.54
CA ASN A 2 -1.23 29.97 5.53
C ASN A 2 -1.21 29.26 4.17
N VAL A 3 -0.94 27.95 4.17
CA VAL A 3 -0.82 27.13 2.94
C VAL A 3 -1.96 26.12 2.90
N GLY A 4 -2.79 26.21 1.86
CA GLY A 4 -3.95 25.35 1.68
C GLY A 4 -3.63 24.08 0.90
N TYR A 5 -4.32 22.99 1.24
CA TYR A 5 -4.34 21.79 0.43
C TYR A 5 -5.77 21.41 0.05
N ALA A 6 -6.00 21.22 -1.23
CA ALA A 6 -7.28 20.77 -1.78
C ALA A 6 -7.08 19.52 -2.64
N ARG A 7 -7.99 18.55 -2.52
CA ARG A 7 -7.96 17.32 -3.32
C ARG A 7 -9.26 17.20 -4.12
N VAL A 8 -9.12 17.05 -5.43
CA VAL A 8 -10.23 16.86 -6.36
C VAL A 8 -10.44 15.41 -6.72
N SER A 9 -11.67 14.94 -6.61
CA SER A 9 -12.19 13.80 -7.36
C SER A 9 -12.76 14.28 -8.69
N SER A 10 -12.95 13.41 -9.67
CA SER A 10 -13.42 13.72 -11.04
C SER A 10 -14.76 14.48 -11.16
N THR A 11 -15.46 14.75 -10.07
CA THR A 11 -16.72 15.52 -10.04
C THR A 11 -16.46 16.93 -9.55
N ASN A 12 -16.59 17.92 -10.42
CA ASN A 12 -16.24 19.34 -10.24
C ASN A 12 -16.95 20.07 -9.08
N GLN A 13 -18.11 19.61 -8.62
CA GLN A 13 -18.94 20.35 -7.66
C GLN A 13 -18.33 20.55 -6.25
N ASN A 14 -17.39 19.68 -5.85
CA ASN A 14 -16.80 19.75 -4.51
C ASN A 14 -15.48 20.54 -4.42
N ILE A 15 -14.93 20.99 -5.54
CA ILE A 15 -13.68 21.75 -5.54
C ILE A 15 -13.89 23.20 -5.15
N ASP A 16 -14.94 23.83 -5.71
CA ASP A 16 -15.23 25.23 -5.47
C ASP A 16 -15.54 25.49 -4.00
N LEU A 17 -16.24 24.55 -3.34
CA LEU A 17 -16.49 24.62 -1.89
C LEU A 17 -15.20 24.59 -1.09
N GLN A 18 -14.25 23.70 -1.43
CA GLN A 18 -12.96 23.62 -0.75
C GLN A 18 -12.16 24.90 -0.95
N ILE A 19 -12.03 25.35 -2.21
CA ILE A 19 -11.26 26.55 -2.53
C ILE A 19 -11.86 27.79 -1.87
N ASN A 20 -13.19 27.93 -1.91
CA ASN A 20 -13.87 29.06 -1.27
C ASN A 20 -13.68 29.06 0.26
N ALA A 21 -13.76 27.89 0.91
CA ALA A 21 -13.50 27.77 2.33
C ALA A 21 -12.05 28.11 2.70
N LEU A 22 -11.07 27.64 1.91
CA LEU A 22 -9.66 27.96 2.10
C LEU A 22 -9.38 29.46 1.89
N LYS A 23 -9.95 30.06 0.82
CA LYS A 23 -9.83 31.51 0.59
C LYS A 23 -10.47 32.34 1.68
N LYS A 24 -11.65 31.92 2.18
CA LYS A 24 -12.32 32.59 3.30
C LYS A 24 -11.51 32.52 4.60
N TYR A 25 -10.76 31.44 4.80
CA TYR A 25 -9.84 31.30 5.93
C TYR A 25 -8.62 32.23 5.83
N GLY A 26 -8.29 32.72 4.64
CA GLY A 26 -7.12 33.58 4.41
C GLY A 26 -5.86 32.79 4.07
N VAL A 27 -5.99 31.80 3.16
CA VAL A 27 -4.86 31.01 2.67
C VAL A 27 -4.11 31.79 1.58
N ASP A 28 -2.78 31.87 1.71
CA ASP A 28 -1.90 32.60 0.78
C ASP A 28 -1.62 31.81 -0.51
N LYS A 29 -1.47 30.46 -0.39
CA LYS A 29 -1.17 29.57 -1.51
C LYS A 29 -1.94 28.26 -1.36
N ILE A 30 -2.46 27.70 -2.47
CA ILE A 30 -3.21 26.44 -2.46
C ILE A 30 -2.51 25.42 -3.36
N TYR A 31 -2.20 24.25 -2.80
CA TYR A 31 -1.76 23.07 -3.53
C TYR A 31 -2.98 22.21 -3.88
N MET A 32 -3.17 21.92 -5.17
CA MET A 32 -4.34 21.20 -5.66
C MET A 32 -3.96 19.85 -6.22
N GLU A 33 -4.33 18.79 -5.51
CA GLU A 33 -4.13 17.41 -5.94
C GLU A 33 -5.27 16.95 -6.85
N LYS A 34 -4.94 16.59 -8.10
CA LYS A 34 -5.90 15.92 -9.00
C LYS A 34 -5.87 14.43 -8.71
N GLN A 35 -6.99 13.86 -8.27
CA GLN A 35 -7.08 12.43 -8.01
C GLN A 35 -6.94 11.65 -9.32
N SER A 36 -5.76 11.13 -9.58
CA SER A 36 -5.57 9.99 -10.48
C SER A 36 -5.81 8.69 -9.70
N ALA A 37 -6.12 7.59 -10.39
CA ALA A 37 -6.21 6.23 -9.80
C ALA A 37 -4.91 5.78 -9.12
N VAL A 38 -3.84 6.54 -9.23
CA VAL A 38 -2.50 6.27 -8.71
C VAL A 38 -2.41 6.69 -7.24
N LYS A 39 -1.79 5.83 -6.42
CA LYS A 39 -1.59 6.04 -4.96
C LYS A 39 -0.70 7.26 -4.61
N TYR A 40 -0.02 7.85 -5.58
CA TYR A 40 0.95 8.92 -5.42
C TYR A 40 0.26 10.29 -5.34
N ARG A 41 0.76 11.19 -4.49
CA ARG A 41 0.23 12.53 -4.22
C ARG A 41 1.33 13.58 -4.27
N PRO A 42 1.79 13.94 -5.48
CA PRO A 42 2.92 14.85 -5.65
C PRO A 42 2.65 16.24 -5.06
N GLU A 43 1.41 16.73 -5.12
CA GLU A 43 1.10 18.04 -4.58
C GLU A 43 1.10 18.09 -3.05
N LEU A 44 0.79 16.96 -2.38
CA LEU A 44 0.95 16.85 -0.93
C LEU A 44 2.44 16.85 -0.56
N ASP A 45 3.26 16.08 -1.29
CA ASP A 45 4.70 16.01 -1.05
C ASP A 45 5.33 17.39 -1.30
N ASN A 46 4.98 18.08 -2.40
CA ASN A 46 5.42 19.43 -2.71
C ASN A 46 5.03 20.44 -1.61
N LEU A 47 3.83 20.32 -1.05
CA LEU A 47 3.38 21.16 0.07
C LEU A 47 4.23 20.91 1.30
N LEU A 48 4.41 19.63 1.67
CA LEU A 48 5.19 19.25 2.86
C LEU A 48 6.65 19.73 2.75
N ASP A 49 7.22 19.74 1.54
CA ASP A 49 8.58 20.22 1.31
C ASP A 49 8.66 21.75 1.29
N TYR A 50 7.58 22.43 0.92
CA TYR A 50 7.53 23.88 0.81
C TYR A 50 7.41 24.58 2.17
N VAL A 51 6.61 24.02 3.09
CA VAL A 51 6.28 24.69 4.36
C VAL A 51 7.46 24.76 5.32
N ARG A 52 7.53 25.83 6.09
CA ARG A 52 8.60 26.17 7.04
C ARG A 52 8.06 26.42 8.43
N ALA A 53 8.93 26.46 9.42
CA ALA A 53 8.59 26.81 10.80
C ALA A 53 7.77 28.10 10.88
N GLY A 54 6.67 28.05 11.64
CA GLY A 54 5.72 29.15 11.79
C GLY A 54 4.62 29.20 10.74
N ASP A 55 4.68 28.42 9.65
CA ASP A 55 3.59 28.29 8.68
C ASP A 55 2.41 27.48 9.25
N THR A 56 1.26 27.59 8.60
CA THR A 56 0.06 26.81 8.92
C THR A 56 -0.46 26.12 7.69
N VAL A 57 -0.56 24.79 7.72
CA VAL A 57 -1.24 24.00 6.68
C VAL A 57 -2.72 23.95 6.99
N VAL A 58 -3.55 24.38 6.03
CA VAL A 58 -5.01 24.48 6.16
C VAL A 58 -5.68 23.54 5.18
N VAL A 59 -6.62 22.73 5.66
CA VAL A 59 -7.46 21.86 4.83
C VAL A 59 -8.93 22.12 5.10
N TRP A 60 -9.76 21.89 4.10
CA TRP A 60 -11.21 21.99 4.29
C TRP A 60 -11.75 20.89 5.19
N LYS A 61 -11.31 19.63 4.96
CA LYS A 61 -11.66 18.43 5.73
C LYS A 61 -10.47 17.49 5.84
N LEU A 62 -10.42 16.70 6.92
CA LEU A 62 -9.37 15.70 7.15
C LEU A 62 -9.28 14.63 6.05
N ASP A 63 -10.41 14.21 5.49
CA ASP A 63 -10.47 13.22 4.42
C ASP A 63 -9.84 13.71 3.10
N ARG A 64 -9.63 15.00 2.95
CA ARG A 64 -8.93 15.58 1.80
C ARG A 64 -7.42 15.35 1.86
N ILE A 65 -6.82 15.51 3.03
CA ILE A 65 -5.36 15.38 3.20
C ILE A 65 -4.95 13.94 3.53
N ALA A 66 -5.73 13.20 4.30
CA ALA A 66 -5.40 11.85 4.74
C ALA A 66 -6.31 10.79 4.13
N ARG A 67 -5.80 9.55 4.01
CA ARG A 67 -6.55 8.36 3.55
C ARG A 67 -7.00 7.48 4.72
N SER A 68 -6.37 7.64 5.85
CA SER A 68 -6.64 6.93 7.09
C SER A 68 -6.18 7.77 8.26
N LEU A 69 -6.64 7.44 9.45
CA LEU A 69 -6.22 8.13 10.67
C LEU A 69 -4.70 8.00 10.90
N LYS A 70 -4.13 6.82 10.62
CA LYS A 70 -2.67 6.66 10.69
C LYS A 70 -1.94 7.64 9.77
N HIS A 71 -2.37 7.74 8.50
CA HIS A 71 -1.75 8.66 7.56
C HIS A 71 -1.91 10.13 7.97
N LEU A 72 -3.03 10.49 8.63
CA LEU A 72 -3.20 11.82 9.21
C LEU A 72 -2.17 12.09 10.30
N ILE A 73 -1.96 11.13 11.20
CA ILE A 73 -0.98 11.24 12.27
C ILE A 73 0.42 11.41 11.71
N ASP A 74 0.81 10.58 10.74
CA ASP A 74 2.13 10.64 10.07
C ASP A 74 2.37 12.05 9.46
N ILE A 75 1.34 12.63 8.81
CA ILE A 75 1.42 13.99 8.24
C ILE A 75 1.57 15.04 9.36
N VAL A 76 0.74 14.97 10.40
CA VAL A 76 0.77 15.95 11.48
C VAL A 76 2.08 15.87 12.28
N GLU A 77 2.64 14.69 12.49
CA GLU A 77 3.96 14.50 13.09
C GLU A 77 5.07 15.11 12.22
N THR A 78 4.99 14.94 10.89
CA THR A 78 5.91 15.57 9.94
C THR A 78 5.83 17.10 10.04
N LEU A 79 4.62 17.66 10.05
CA LEU A 79 4.42 19.10 10.22
C LEU A 79 4.92 19.61 11.57
N LYS A 80 4.65 18.87 12.64
CA LYS A 80 5.12 19.20 14.00
C LYS A 80 6.65 19.21 14.08
N ALA A 81 7.33 18.23 13.46
CA ALA A 81 8.80 18.17 13.40
C ALA A 81 9.40 19.37 12.65
N LYS A 82 8.64 19.99 11.73
CA LYS A 82 9.00 21.21 11.00
C LYS A 82 8.50 22.49 11.68
N GLU A 83 7.90 22.39 12.87
CA GLU A 83 7.28 23.51 13.60
C GLU A 83 6.17 24.21 12.78
N VAL A 84 5.45 23.44 11.96
CA VAL A 84 4.32 23.89 11.14
C VAL A 84 3.01 23.51 11.81
N ASN A 85 2.07 24.46 11.86
CA ASN A 85 0.75 24.23 12.42
C ASN A 85 -0.18 23.56 11.39
N PHE A 86 -1.22 22.91 11.89
CA PHE A 86 -2.23 22.24 11.06
C PHE A 86 -3.64 22.67 11.47
N VAL A 87 -4.48 23.00 10.48
CA VAL A 87 -5.87 23.38 10.69
C VAL A 87 -6.79 22.61 9.74
N SER A 88 -7.87 22.05 10.28
CA SER A 88 -8.99 21.52 9.53
C SER A 88 -10.25 22.36 9.79
N ILE A 89 -10.78 22.98 8.74
CA ILE A 89 -11.86 23.98 8.85
C ILE A 89 -13.16 23.34 9.34
N THR A 90 -13.56 22.21 8.71
CA THR A 90 -14.86 21.60 8.98
C THR A 90 -14.91 20.91 10.36
N GLU A 91 -13.84 20.25 10.74
CA GLU A 91 -13.74 19.55 12.04
C GLU A 91 -13.32 20.51 13.18
N SER A 92 -13.06 21.79 12.87
CA SER A 92 -12.59 22.79 13.83
C SER A 92 -11.36 22.36 14.62
N ILE A 93 -10.46 21.64 13.97
CA ILE A 93 -9.20 21.19 14.55
C ILE A 93 -8.14 22.23 14.24
N ASP A 94 -7.48 22.73 15.28
CA ASP A 94 -6.41 23.74 15.16
C ASP A 94 -5.27 23.38 16.14
N THR A 95 -4.13 22.98 15.57
CA THR A 95 -2.96 22.59 16.37
C THR A 95 -2.23 23.76 17.01
N THR A 96 -2.62 25.00 16.73
CA THR A 96 -2.12 26.16 17.47
C THR A 96 -2.70 26.18 18.89
N THR A 97 -3.87 25.55 19.09
CA THR A 97 -4.56 25.47 20.38
C THR A 97 -4.21 24.20 21.14
N SER A 98 -4.21 24.28 22.49
CA SER A 98 -4.03 23.11 23.34
C SER A 98 -5.12 22.04 23.13
N LEU A 99 -6.36 22.48 22.88
CA LEU A 99 -7.49 21.57 22.63
C LEU A 99 -7.33 20.82 21.29
N GLY A 100 -6.90 21.49 20.24
CA GLY A 100 -6.64 20.83 18.94
C GLY A 100 -5.50 19.83 19.00
N LYS A 101 -4.42 20.16 19.73
CA LYS A 101 -3.33 19.21 20.01
C LYS A 101 -3.82 17.97 20.76
N PHE A 102 -4.60 18.17 21.81
CA PHE A 102 -5.18 17.10 22.61
C PHE A 102 -6.12 16.21 21.79
N PHE A 103 -6.97 16.81 20.94
CA PHE A 103 -7.86 16.06 20.05
C PHE A 103 -7.10 15.14 19.10
N LEU A 104 -6.01 15.63 18.51
CA LEU A 104 -5.15 14.82 17.64
C LEU A 104 -4.45 13.68 18.40
N GLN A 105 -3.98 13.94 19.63
CA GLN A 105 -3.36 12.90 20.47
C GLN A 105 -4.35 11.78 20.82
N ILE A 106 -5.59 12.13 21.19
CA ILE A 106 -6.64 11.14 21.45
C ILE A 106 -6.91 10.30 20.21
N ASN A 107 -7.14 10.93 19.06
CA ASN A 107 -7.40 10.20 17.82
C ASN A 107 -6.22 9.28 17.44
N GLY A 108 -4.97 9.72 17.71
CA GLY A 108 -3.78 8.91 17.55
C GLY A 108 -3.81 7.65 18.41
N SER A 109 -4.10 7.81 19.68
CA SER A 109 -4.21 6.70 20.63
C SER A 109 -5.32 5.72 20.26
N PHE A 110 -6.47 6.21 19.77
CA PHE A 110 -7.54 5.35 19.29
C PHE A 110 -7.12 4.53 18.05
N ALA A 111 -6.41 5.13 17.10
CA ALA A 111 -5.91 4.40 15.92
C ALA A 111 -4.92 3.29 16.30
N GLU A 112 -4.06 3.55 17.27
CA GLU A 112 -3.12 2.56 17.80
C GLU A 112 -3.84 1.43 18.54
N LEU A 113 -4.81 1.76 19.36
CA LEU A 113 -5.66 0.77 20.06
C LEU A 113 -6.39 -0.13 19.06
N GLU A 114 -7.06 0.45 18.06
CA GLU A 114 -7.77 -0.31 17.02
C GLU A 114 -6.82 -1.27 16.28
N ARG A 115 -5.63 -0.81 15.91
CA ARG A 115 -4.60 -1.65 15.30
C ARG A 115 -4.19 -2.81 16.20
N ASN A 116 -3.96 -2.56 17.48
CA ASN A 116 -3.56 -3.58 18.45
C ASN A 116 -4.66 -4.63 18.61
N LEU A 117 -5.92 -4.22 18.71
CA LEU A 117 -7.06 -5.14 18.76
C LEU A 117 -7.19 -6.00 17.49
N ILE A 118 -6.92 -5.45 16.29
CA ILE A 118 -6.91 -6.21 15.04
C ILE A 118 -5.77 -7.25 15.06
N ILE A 119 -4.57 -6.87 15.53
CA ILE A 119 -3.43 -7.78 15.63
C ILE A 119 -3.74 -8.93 16.61
N GLU A 120 -4.30 -8.62 17.77
CA GLU A 120 -4.70 -9.62 18.77
C GLU A 120 -5.73 -10.60 18.21
N ARG A 121 -6.80 -10.11 17.59
CA ARG A 121 -7.82 -10.95 16.94
C ARG A 121 -7.22 -11.83 15.85
N THR A 122 -6.30 -11.28 15.05
CA THR A 122 -5.62 -12.02 13.98
C THR A 122 -4.74 -13.12 14.57
N LYS A 123 -3.95 -12.82 15.62
CA LYS A 123 -3.13 -13.82 16.32
C LYS A 123 -3.98 -14.94 16.91
N ALA A 124 -5.07 -14.59 17.59
CA ALA A 124 -6.00 -15.58 18.17
C ALA A 124 -6.64 -16.45 17.08
N GLY A 125 -7.07 -15.86 15.96
CA GLY A 125 -7.61 -16.59 14.82
C GLY A 125 -6.60 -17.54 14.17
N LEU A 126 -5.34 -17.11 14.01
CA LEU A 126 -4.26 -17.95 13.48
C LEU A 126 -3.93 -19.12 14.44
N GLN A 127 -3.93 -18.87 15.75
CA GLN A 127 -3.72 -19.90 16.76
C GLN A 127 -4.83 -20.95 16.70
N ALA A 128 -6.08 -20.53 16.72
CA ALA A 128 -7.25 -21.43 16.62
C ALA A 128 -7.23 -22.24 15.29
N ALA A 129 -6.79 -21.64 14.18
CA ALA A 129 -6.63 -22.33 12.91
C ALA A 129 -5.53 -23.39 12.97
N ARG A 130 -4.40 -23.11 13.63
CA ARG A 130 -3.29 -24.07 13.82
C ARG A 130 -3.71 -25.24 14.69
N GLU A 131 -4.45 -25.01 15.78
CA GLU A 131 -4.99 -26.05 16.65
C GLU A 131 -5.95 -26.97 15.91
N LYS A 132 -6.67 -26.46 14.91
CA LYS A 132 -7.52 -27.25 13.98
C LYS A 132 -6.74 -27.89 12.83
N GLY A 133 -5.40 -27.82 12.82
CA GLY A 133 -4.56 -28.39 11.77
C GLY A 133 -4.48 -27.57 10.47
N HIS A 134 -5.06 -26.36 10.45
CA HIS A 134 -4.96 -25.46 9.30
C HIS A 134 -3.63 -24.71 9.35
N ILE A 135 -2.66 -25.13 8.57
CA ILE A 135 -1.38 -24.43 8.42
C ILE A 135 -1.51 -23.46 7.24
N GLY A 136 -1.36 -22.17 7.53
CA GLY A 136 -1.34 -21.13 6.50
C GLY A 136 -0.10 -21.24 5.61
N GLY A 137 -0.16 -20.64 4.44
CA GLY A 137 0.93 -20.61 3.48
C GLY A 137 0.61 -21.34 2.18
N ARG A 138 1.61 -21.37 1.27
CA ARG A 138 1.48 -22.09 -0.01
C ARG A 138 1.47 -23.58 0.25
N LYS A 139 0.46 -24.31 -0.30
CA LYS A 139 0.43 -25.78 -0.24
C LYS A 139 1.72 -26.36 -0.82
N PRO A 140 2.30 -27.41 -0.17
CA PRO A 140 3.46 -28.08 -0.71
C PRO A 140 3.15 -28.66 -2.11
N GLY A 141 4.18 -28.67 -2.97
CA GLY A 141 4.06 -29.26 -4.30
C GLY A 141 3.89 -28.22 -5.41
N LEU A 142 3.45 -28.68 -6.57
CA LEU A 142 3.25 -27.90 -7.77
C LEU A 142 1.77 -27.52 -7.94
N SER A 143 1.50 -26.34 -8.51
CA SER A 143 0.15 -25.97 -8.92
C SER A 143 -0.38 -26.88 -10.03
N ARG A 144 -1.71 -26.91 -10.24
CA ARG A 144 -2.32 -27.71 -11.32
C ARG A 144 -1.72 -27.38 -12.71
N GLU A 145 -1.44 -26.11 -12.97
CA GLU A 145 -0.80 -25.67 -14.22
C GLU A 145 0.65 -26.12 -14.28
N ALA A 146 1.41 -25.94 -13.20
CA ALA A 146 2.79 -26.44 -13.13
C ALA A 146 2.89 -27.95 -13.27
N ILE A 147 1.90 -28.72 -12.79
CA ILE A 147 1.83 -30.19 -13.03
C ILE A 147 1.59 -30.51 -14.52
N LYS A 148 0.72 -29.75 -15.20
CA LYS A 148 0.51 -29.92 -16.65
C LYS A 148 1.81 -29.67 -17.43
N THR A 149 2.48 -28.54 -17.13
CA THR A 149 3.77 -28.19 -17.74
C THR A 149 4.84 -29.23 -17.40
N ALA A 150 4.90 -29.72 -16.16
CA ALA A 150 5.83 -30.78 -15.75
C ALA A 150 5.60 -32.08 -16.52
N LYS A 151 4.34 -32.50 -16.74
CA LYS A 151 4.01 -33.68 -17.53
C LYS A 151 4.43 -33.51 -19.00
N ALA A 152 4.19 -32.35 -19.59
CA ALA A 152 4.65 -32.05 -20.96
C ALA A 152 6.18 -32.08 -21.05
N ALA A 153 6.86 -31.46 -20.07
CA ALA A 153 8.31 -31.47 -20.00
C ALA A 153 8.89 -32.90 -19.84
N LYS A 154 8.25 -33.74 -19.00
CA LYS A 154 8.64 -35.15 -18.87
C LYS A 154 8.55 -35.88 -20.22
N LYS A 155 7.47 -35.68 -20.97
CA LYS A 155 7.28 -36.30 -22.29
C LYS A 155 8.40 -35.93 -23.26
N LEU A 156 8.72 -34.64 -23.39
CA LEU A 156 9.80 -34.17 -24.27
C LEU A 156 11.19 -34.60 -23.81
N TYR A 157 11.43 -34.68 -22.49
CA TYR A 157 12.72 -35.07 -21.91
C TYR A 157 13.03 -36.57 -22.05
N LEU A 158 12.01 -37.44 -22.00
CA LEU A 158 12.15 -38.87 -22.08
C LEU A 158 11.98 -39.44 -23.48
N ASP A 159 11.51 -38.66 -24.43
CA ASP A 159 11.28 -39.08 -25.80
C ASP A 159 12.63 -39.43 -26.50
N PRO A 160 12.87 -40.65 -26.93
CA PRO A 160 14.12 -41.08 -27.58
C PRO A 160 14.33 -40.43 -28.94
N ASP A 161 13.21 -40.09 -29.64
CA ASP A 161 13.22 -39.50 -30.98
C ASP A 161 13.29 -37.97 -30.93
N SER A 162 13.21 -37.43 -29.74
CA SER A 162 13.23 -35.99 -29.47
C SER A 162 14.66 -35.49 -29.36
N ASN A 163 15.10 -34.67 -30.30
CA ASN A 163 16.41 -34.00 -30.24
C ASN A 163 16.38 -32.70 -29.42
N TYR A 164 15.37 -32.50 -28.55
CA TYR A 164 15.26 -31.27 -27.75
C TYR A 164 16.33 -31.21 -26.66
N THR A 165 17.08 -30.13 -26.67
CA THR A 165 17.98 -29.77 -25.56
C THR A 165 17.18 -29.29 -24.34
N VAL A 166 17.80 -29.27 -23.17
CA VAL A 166 17.18 -28.76 -21.94
C VAL A 166 16.72 -27.29 -22.11
N GLU A 167 17.49 -26.49 -22.84
CA GLU A 167 17.18 -25.11 -23.17
C GLU A 167 15.93 -25.00 -24.05
N GLU A 168 15.84 -25.80 -25.09
CA GLU A 168 14.72 -25.81 -26.02
C GLU A 168 13.44 -26.25 -25.33
N ILE A 169 13.48 -27.23 -24.45
CA ILE A 169 12.34 -27.63 -23.63
C ILE A 169 11.87 -26.47 -22.74
N CYS A 170 12.82 -25.75 -22.12
CA CYS A 170 12.48 -24.57 -21.32
C CYS A 170 11.79 -23.49 -22.13
N THR A 171 12.31 -23.20 -23.32
CA THR A 171 11.76 -22.19 -24.24
C THR A 171 10.38 -22.59 -24.75
N THR A 172 10.23 -23.83 -25.24
CA THR A 172 8.98 -24.38 -25.82
C THR A 172 7.84 -24.38 -24.80
N LEU A 173 8.15 -24.72 -23.53
CA LEU A 173 7.14 -24.81 -22.47
C LEU A 173 7.08 -23.56 -21.57
N ASN A 174 7.76 -22.49 -21.96
CA ASN A 174 7.84 -21.22 -21.22
C ASN A 174 8.24 -21.44 -19.73
N ILE A 175 9.25 -22.28 -19.52
CA ILE A 175 9.80 -22.57 -18.18
C ILE A 175 10.95 -21.61 -17.92
N GLY A 176 10.82 -20.73 -16.94
CA GLY A 176 11.75 -19.63 -16.68
C GLY A 176 13.20 -20.00 -16.38
N SER A 177 13.52 -21.29 -16.09
CA SER A 177 14.90 -21.72 -15.90
C SER A 177 15.06 -23.25 -15.94
N LYS A 178 16.30 -23.71 -16.27
CA LYS A 178 16.70 -25.13 -16.18
C LYS A 178 16.48 -25.71 -14.78
N ALA A 179 16.72 -24.93 -13.73
CA ALA A 179 16.49 -25.35 -12.34
C ALA A 179 15.01 -25.67 -12.08
N THR A 180 14.10 -24.88 -12.67
CA THR A 180 12.65 -25.14 -12.59
C THR A 180 12.26 -26.41 -13.35
N LEU A 181 12.83 -26.65 -14.54
CA LEU A 181 12.61 -27.87 -15.30
C LEU A 181 13.08 -29.10 -14.50
N TYR A 182 14.28 -29.09 -13.95
CA TYR A 182 14.78 -30.21 -13.14
C TYR A 182 13.95 -30.42 -11.87
N ARG A 183 13.41 -29.36 -11.25
CA ARG A 183 12.45 -29.48 -10.14
C ARG A 183 11.16 -30.17 -10.58
N TYR A 184 10.65 -29.89 -11.78
CA TYR A 184 9.48 -30.53 -12.34
C TYR A 184 9.72 -32.03 -12.63
N LEU A 185 10.87 -32.36 -13.20
CA LEU A 185 11.25 -33.74 -13.49
C LEU A 185 11.41 -34.55 -12.19
N ARG A 186 12.07 -34.01 -11.17
CA ARG A 186 12.19 -34.65 -9.85
C ARG A 186 10.83 -34.87 -9.19
N TYR A 187 9.93 -33.91 -9.27
CA TYR A 187 8.56 -34.02 -8.74
C TYR A 187 7.81 -35.20 -9.39
N LEU A 188 8.09 -35.51 -10.64
CA LEU A 188 7.49 -36.63 -11.39
C LEU A 188 8.36 -37.90 -11.33
N ASN A 189 9.34 -38.01 -10.41
CA ASN A 189 10.25 -39.13 -10.23
C ASN A 189 10.98 -39.51 -11.51
N VAL A 190 11.39 -38.54 -12.33
CA VAL A 190 12.19 -38.77 -13.53
C VAL A 190 13.67 -38.79 -13.15
N THR A 191 14.38 -39.87 -13.50
CA THR A 191 15.85 -39.96 -13.38
C THR A 191 16.46 -39.00 -14.38
N LEU A 192 17.26 -38.05 -13.92
CA LEU A 192 17.92 -37.08 -14.79
C LEU A 192 19.03 -37.82 -15.57
N LYS A 193 19.03 -37.61 -16.92
CA LYS A 193 20.14 -38.08 -17.76
C LYS A 193 21.41 -37.42 -17.22
N GLY A 194 22.39 -38.18 -16.82
CA GLY A 194 23.60 -37.73 -16.15
C GLY A 194 24.36 -36.65 -16.93
N LYS A 195 25.11 -35.81 -16.16
CA LYS A 195 26.17 -34.99 -16.70
C LYS A 195 27.21 -35.83 -17.35
#